data_3619ac04b7e914d872c433683fc32cf1
#
_entry.id   3619ac04b7e914d872c433683fc32cf1
#
_cell.length_a   1.000
_cell.length_b   1.000
_cell.length_c   1.000
_cell.angle_alpha   90.00
_cell.angle_beta   90.00
_cell.angle_gamma   90.00
#
_symmetry.space_group_name_H-M   'P 1'
#
loop_
_entity.id
_entity.type
_entity.pdbx_description
1 polymer ?
#
loop_
_entity_poly.entity_id
_entity_poly.type
_entity_poly.pdbx_seq_one_letter_code
_entity_poly.pdbx_strand_id
1 'polypeptide(L)'
;KYYLNFIKSIKNIDEKLLLQITNLISEKIKKKSQIFVAGNGGSSSVANHFLCDFNKGVMLSSRYKLKPKIISLSNSIEMITAISNDISYDEIFTLQLKNYVRKGDCIICFSCSGKSKNILNLIKYANQNKIDVILFQGFGSKAKNIKTKFYINLKHENYGITEDIFSSTMHVMSQYIRAQYTAKNQIL
;
A
#
# COMPACT_ATOMS: atom_id res chain seq x y z
N LYS A 1 -10.19 8.56 24.60
CA LYS A 1 -8.79 8.89 24.27
C LYS A 1 -8.37 8.35 22.89
N TYR A 2 -8.66 7.06 22.54
CA TYR A 2 -8.32 6.46 21.26
C TYR A 2 -8.87 7.26 20.07
N TYR A 3 -10.19 7.45 20.00
CA TYR A 3 -10.84 8.18 18.91
C TYR A 3 -10.40 9.64 18.78
N LEU A 4 -10.10 10.31 19.90
CA LEU A 4 -9.58 11.69 19.86
C LEU A 4 -8.22 11.75 19.20
N ASN A 5 -7.33 10.79 19.49
CA ASN A 5 -6.03 10.68 18.87
C ASN A 5 -6.15 10.30 17.39
N PHE A 6 -7.06 9.39 17.04
CA PHE A 6 -7.34 9.02 15.66
C PHE A 6 -7.79 10.24 14.85
N ILE A 7 -8.79 11.02 15.34
CA ILE A 7 -9.28 12.23 14.67
C ILE A 7 -8.18 13.26 14.50
N LYS A 8 -7.35 13.46 15.54
CA LYS A 8 -6.21 14.38 15.46
C LYS A 8 -5.19 13.95 14.40
N SER A 9 -4.88 12.67 14.34
CA SER A 9 -3.87 12.15 13.41
C SER A 9 -4.36 12.14 11.97
N ILE A 10 -5.62 11.80 11.72
CA ILE A 10 -6.17 11.78 10.36
C ILE A 10 -6.27 13.19 9.76
N LYS A 11 -6.53 14.20 10.59
CA LYS A 11 -6.55 15.61 10.16
C LYS A 11 -5.18 16.15 9.73
N ASN A 12 -4.09 15.47 10.10
CA ASN A 12 -2.73 15.86 9.72
C ASN A 12 -2.28 15.22 8.41
N ILE A 13 -3.12 14.42 7.75
CA ILE A 13 -2.78 13.86 6.44
C ILE A 13 -2.76 14.98 5.40
N ASP A 14 -1.67 15.05 4.64
CA ASP A 14 -1.58 15.95 3.50
C ASP A 14 -2.48 15.44 2.36
N GLU A 15 -3.64 16.07 2.22
CA GLU A 15 -4.64 15.72 1.21
C GLU A 15 -4.10 15.88 -0.23
N LYS A 16 -3.22 16.88 -0.46
CA LYS A 16 -2.62 17.08 -1.78
C LYS A 16 -1.69 15.93 -2.13
N LEU A 17 -0.87 15.50 -1.17
CA LEU A 17 0.01 14.35 -1.32
C LEU A 17 -0.81 13.06 -1.53
N LEU A 18 -1.90 12.88 -0.78
CA LEU A 18 -2.78 11.72 -0.95
C LEU A 18 -3.42 11.70 -2.33
N LEU A 19 -3.85 12.86 -2.85
CA LEU A 19 -4.39 12.98 -4.20
C LEU A 19 -3.33 12.64 -5.26
N GLN A 20 -2.08 13.07 -5.09
CA GLN A 20 -0.99 12.72 -5.99
C GLN A 20 -0.72 11.22 -6.03
N ILE A 21 -0.74 10.56 -4.86
CA ILE A 21 -0.62 9.10 -4.74
C ILE A 21 -1.78 8.41 -5.47
N THR A 22 -3.01 8.87 -5.23
CA THR A 22 -4.22 8.31 -5.85
C THR A 22 -4.17 8.44 -7.38
N ASN A 23 -3.71 9.58 -7.89
CA ASN A 23 -3.53 9.81 -9.32
C ASN A 23 -2.47 8.88 -9.93
N LEU A 24 -1.34 8.66 -9.23
CA LEU A 24 -0.34 7.70 -9.67
C LEU A 24 -0.91 6.28 -9.73
N ILE A 25 -1.65 5.85 -8.70
CA ILE A 25 -2.32 4.54 -8.69
C ILE A 25 -3.29 4.41 -9.87
N SER A 26 -4.12 5.42 -10.11
CA SER A 26 -5.06 5.46 -11.25
C SER A 26 -4.32 5.37 -12.59
N GLU A 27 -3.22 6.08 -12.74
CA GLU A 27 -2.37 6.01 -13.94
C GLU A 27 -1.79 4.61 -14.15
N LYS A 28 -1.24 3.99 -13.10
CA LYS A 28 -0.73 2.61 -13.15
C LYS A 28 -1.81 1.62 -13.58
N ILE A 29 -3.03 1.75 -13.04
CA ILE A 29 -4.17 0.90 -13.43
C ILE A 29 -4.52 1.10 -14.91
N LYS A 30 -4.60 2.35 -15.39
CA LYS A 30 -4.86 2.65 -16.81
C LYS A 30 -3.79 2.08 -17.74
N LYS A 31 -2.52 2.10 -17.32
CA LYS A 31 -1.39 1.50 -18.04
C LYS A 31 -1.30 -0.03 -17.90
N LYS A 32 -2.22 -0.66 -17.17
CA LYS A 32 -2.25 -2.10 -16.89
C LYS A 32 -1.00 -2.62 -16.16
N SER A 33 -0.28 -1.73 -15.47
CA SER A 33 0.85 -2.09 -14.60
C SER A 33 0.36 -2.87 -13.39
N GLN A 34 1.23 -3.71 -12.83
CA GLN A 34 0.97 -4.36 -11.56
C GLN A 34 1.30 -3.42 -10.39
N ILE A 35 0.53 -3.51 -9.34
CA ILE A 35 0.73 -2.76 -8.09
C ILE A 35 0.85 -3.79 -6.98
N PHE A 36 2.06 -3.92 -6.44
CA PHE A 36 2.31 -4.82 -5.33
C PHE A 36 2.08 -4.11 -4.01
N VAL A 37 1.44 -4.78 -3.07
CA VAL A 37 1.19 -4.25 -1.74
C VAL A 37 1.76 -5.18 -0.68
N ALA A 38 2.36 -4.62 0.38
CA ALA A 38 2.99 -5.39 1.44
C ALA A 38 2.86 -4.72 2.81
N GLY A 39 2.74 -5.53 3.84
CA GLY A 39 2.73 -5.13 5.25
C GLY A 39 2.86 -6.34 6.16
N ASN A 40 3.21 -6.13 7.42
CA ASN A 40 3.27 -7.16 8.44
C ASN A 40 2.11 -7.02 9.44
N GLY A 41 1.66 -8.11 10.06
CA GLY A 41 0.63 -8.08 11.10
C GLY A 41 -0.66 -7.36 10.64
N GLY A 42 -1.15 -6.37 11.38
CA GLY A 42 -2.32 -5.58 11.00
C GLY A 42 -2.12 -4.81 9.70
N SER A 43 -0.90 -4.36 9.42
CA SER A 43 -0.57 -3.75 8.12
C SER A 43 -0.69 -4.74 6.95
N SER A 44 -0.56 -6.06 7.17
CA SER A 44 -0.87 -7.08 6.15
C SER A 44 -2.36 -7.15 5.84
N SER A 45 -3.21 -6.96 6.86
CA SER A 45 -4.66 -6.89 6.68
C SER A 45 -5.05 -5.68 5.81
N VAL A 46 -4.40 -4.53 6.02
CA VAL A 46 -4.58 -3.35 5.16
C VAL A 46 -4.17 -3.65 3.72
N ALA A 47 -3.01 -4.29 3.50
CA ALA A 47 -2.52 -4.66 2.17
C ALA A 47 -3.50 -5.63 1.46
N ASN A 48 -4.02 -6.62 2.18
CA ASN A 48 -4.99 -7.58 1.63
C ASN A 48 -6.35 -6.93 1.33
N HIS A 49 -6.79 -6.01 2.17
CA HIS A 49 -8.02 -5.26 1.92
C HIS A 49 -7.87 -4.30 0.74
N PHE A 50 -6.70 -3.65 0.59
CA PHE A 50 -6.38 -2.83 -0.59
C PHE A 50 -6.56 -3.64 -1.89
N LEU A 51 -6.05 -4.87 -1.94
CA LEU A 51 -6.26 -5.76 -3.08
C LEU A 51 -7.75 -5.94 -3.39
N CYS A 52 -8.58 -6.22 -2.37
CA CYS A 52 -10.01 -6.45 -2.53
C CYS A 52 -10.72 -5.19 -3.07
N ASP A 53 -10.47 -4.04 -2.45
CA ASP A 53 -11.13 -2.78 -2.81
C ASP A 53 -10.83 -2.34 -4.24
N PHE A 54 -9.61 -2.57 -4.69
CA PHE A 54 -9.21 -2.19 -6.04
C PHE A 54 -9.61 -3.26 -7.07
N ASN A 55 -9.22 -4.53 -6.88
CA ASN A 55 -9.47 -5.57 -7.88
C ASN A 55 -10.96 -5.89 -8.05
N LYS A 56 -11.77 -5.74 -7.00
CA LYS A 56 -13.23 -5.88 -7.06
C LYS A 56 -13.91 -4.50 -7.15
N GLY A 57 -13.68 -3.63 -6.16
CA GLY A 57 -14.44 -2.39 -5.98
C GLY A 57 -14.28 -1.42 -7.14
N VAL A 58 -13.05 -1.07 -7.50
CA VAL A 58 -12.75 -0.15 -8.61
C VAL A 58 -13.14 -0.78 -9.94
N MET A 59 -12.88 -2.08 -10.14
CA MET A 59 -13.24 -2.78 -11.38
C MET A 59 -14.75 -2.72 -11.62
N LEU A 60 -15.58 -3.12 -10.65
CA LEU A 60 -17.03 -3.13 -10.78
C LEU A 60 -17.59 -1.72 -10.94
N SER A 61 -17.16 -0.75 -10.11
CA SER A 61 -17.64 0.64 -10.18
C SER A 61 -17.31 1.31 -11.52
N SER A 62 -16.21 0.94 -12.15
CA SER A 62 -15.83 1.41 -13.48
C SER A 62 -16.54 0.67 -14.62
N ARG A 63 -17.45 -0.27 -14.32
CA ARG A 63 -18.09 -1.16 -15.31
C ARG A 63 -17.05 -1.84 -16.19
N TYR A 64 -16.00 -2.41 -15.57
CA TYR A 64 -14.86 -3.09 -16.20
C TYR A 64 -13.99 -2.23 -17.14
N LYS A 65 -14.16 -0.90 -17.15
CA LYS A 65 -13.27 0.00 -17.90
C LYS A 65 -11.86 0.03 -17.30
N LEU A 66 -11.78 -0.06 -15.97
CA LEU A 66 -10.53 -0.25 -15.23
C LEU A 66 -10.41 -1.72 -14.83
N LYS A 67 -9.21 -2.29 -15.00
CA LYS A 67 -8.88 -3.65 -14.59
C LYS A 67 -7.61 -3.59 -13.72
N PRO A 68 -7.74 -3.21 -12.44
CA PRO A 68 -6.61 -3.16 -11.52
C PRO A 68 -5.92 -4.52 -11.43
N LYS A 69 -4.60 -4.51 -11.30
CA LYS A 69 -3.77 -5.70 -11.09
C LYS A 69 -3.02 -5.52 -9.78
N ILE A 70 -3.75 -5.52 -8.68
CA ILE A 70 -3.18 -5.44 -7.35
C ILE A 70 -2.79 -6.84 -6.91
N ILE A 71 -1.56 -6.99 -6.40
CA ILE A 71 -1.01 -8.24 -5.88
C ILE A 71 -0.53 -7.99 -4.46
N SER A 72 -1.13 -8.66 -3.49
CA SER A 72 -0.63 -8.62 -2.11
C SER A 72 0.47 -9.66 -1.91
N LEU A 73 1.64 -9.22 -1.49
CA LEU A 73 2.75 -10.08 -1.09
C LEU A 73 2.55 -10.65 0.32
N SER A 74 1.48 -10.24 1.00
CA SER A 74 1.15 -10.63 2.37
C SER A 74 0.01 -11.67 2.44
N ASN A 75 -0.49 -12.20 1.32
CA ASN A 75 -1.70 -13.03 1.30
C ASN A 75 -1.46 -14.54 1.16
N SER A 76 -0.29 -14.97 0.68
CA SER A 76 0.02 -16.40 0.58
C SER A 76 0.79 -16.86 1.81
N ILE A 77 0.11 -17.58 2.69
CA ILE A 77 0.70 -18.13 3.91
C ILE A 77 1.78 -19.16 3.57
N GLU A 78 1.57 -19.93 2.53
CA GLU A 78 2.50 -20.96 2.06
C GLU A 78 3.83 -20.33 1.63
N MET A 79 3.79 -19.26 0.82
CA MET A 79 4.98 -18.55 0.39
C MET A 79 5.71 -17.89 1.57
N ILE A 80 4.97 -17.25 2.48
CA ILE A 80 5.55 -16.61 3.65
C ILE A 80 6.24 -17.63 4.54
N THR A 81 5.59 -18.75 4.85
CA THR A 81 6.14 -19.78 5.74
C THR A 81 7.30 -20.52 5.09
N ALA A 82 7.21 -20.90 3.83
CA ALA A 82 8.29 -21.57 3.09
C ALA A 82 9.53 -20.68 3.00
N ILE A 83 9.38 -19.41 2.56
CA ILE A 83 10.53 -18.50 2.47
C ILE A 83 11.12 -18.22 3.85
N SER A 84 10.29 -18.08 4.89
CA SER A 84 10.76 -17.86 6.26
C SER A 84 11.60 -19.03 6.77
N ASN A 85 11.16 -20.27 6.49
CA ASN A 85 11.81 -21.50 6.94
C ASN A 85 13.11 -21.78 6.16
N ASP A 86 13.06 -21.66 4.84
CA ASP A 86 14.12 -22.14 3.96
C ASP A 86 15.20 -21.06 3.70
N ILE A 87 14.85 -19.77 3.87
CA ILE A 87 15.72 -18.65 3.55
C ILE A 87 15.80 -17.69 4.74
N SER A 88 14.81 -16.81 4.89
CA SER A 88 14.65 -15.93 6.06
C SER A 88 13.34 -15.15 6.00
N TYR A 89 12.85 -14.72 7.17
CA TYR A 89 11.71 -13.81 7.26
C TYR A 89 11.98 -12.44 6.60
N ASP A 90 13.24 -12.03 6.53
CA ASP A 90 13.63 -10.75 5.93
C ASP A 90 13.43 -10.73 4.40
N GLU A 91 13.29 -11.89 3.75
CA GLU A 91 13.15 -12.03 2.29
C GLU A 91 11.72 -12.39 1.82
N ILE A 92 10.74 -12.55 2.73
CA ILE A 92 9.40 -13.04 2.40
C ILE A 92 8.70 -12.21 1.30
N PHE A 93 8.93 -10.92 1.23
CA PHE A 93 8.33 -10.04 0.21
C PHE A 93 9.23 -9.87 -1.00
N THR A 94 10.54 -9.74 -0.79
CA THR A 94 11.50 -9.52 -1.87
C THR A 94 11.53 -10.68 -2.85
N LEU A 95 11.54 -11.92 -2.33
CA LEU A 95 11.59 -13.11 -3.18
C LEU A 95 10.32 -13.26 -4.02
N GLN A 96 9.15 -12.99 -3.44
CA GLN A 96 7.90 -12.99 -4.19
C GLN A 96 7.89 -11.91 -5.27
N LEU A 97 8.35 -10.68 -4.96
CA LEU A 97 8.40 -9.58 -5.93
C LEU A 97 9.28 -9.92 -7.14
N LYS A 98 10.45 -10.57 -6.92
CA LYS A 98 11.38 -10.96 -7.99
C LYS A 98 10.72 -11.76 -9.11
N ASN A 99 9.74 -12.60 -8.77
CA ASN A 99 9.06 -13.46 -9.75
C ASN A 99 8.09 -12.72 -10.67
N TYR A 100 7.55 -11.57 -10.23
CA TYR A 100 6.41 -10.95 -10.91
C TYR A 100 6.69 -9.56 -11.46
N VAL A 101 7.60 -8.81 -10.83
CA VAL A 101 7.77 -7.38 -11.09
C VAL A 101 8.32 -7.11 -12.49
N ARG A 102 7.77 -6.08 -13.13
CA ARG A 102 8.19 -5.61 -14.46
C ARG A 102 8.41 -4.10 -14.43
N LYS A 103 9.14 -3.60 -15.41
CA LYS A 103 9.32 -2.16 -15.60
C LYS A 103 7.96 -1.47 -15.75
N GLY A 104 7.74 -0.42 -15.01
CA GLY A 104 6.48 0.34 -15.01
C GLY A 104 5.54 -0.02 -13.85
N ASP A 105 5.77 -1.12 -13.15
CA ASP A 105 5.04 -1.49 -11.94
C ASP A 105 5.37 -0.55 -10.76
N CYS A 106 4.65 -0.72 -9.65
CA CYS A 106 4.97 -0.02 -8.41
C CYS A 106 4.70 -0.91 -7.19
N ILE A 107 5.31 -0.54 -6.06
CA ILE A 107 5.02 -1.15 -4.76
C ILE A 107 4.44 -0.11 -3.80
N ILE A 108 3.51 -0.56 -2.96
CA ILE A 108 2.95 0.20 -1.84
C ILE A 108 3.25 -0.58 -0.57
N CYS A 109 3.98 0.03 0.36
CA CYS A 109 4.33 -0.58 1.63
C CYS A 109 3.59 0.12 2.77
N PHE A 110 3.00 -0.69 3.66
CA PHE A 110 2.43 -0.25 4.92
C PHE A 110 3.33 -0.74 6.06
N SER A 111 3.90 0.19 6.84
CA SER A 111 4.82 -0.15 7.92
C SER A 111 4.69 0.82 9.08
N CYS A 112 4.08 0.39 10.19
CA CYS A 112 3.90 1.26 11.35
C CYS A 112 5.24 1.83 11.85
N SER A 113 6.24 0.99 12.11
CA SER A 113 7.53 1.42 12.63
C SER A 113 8.51 1.95 11.59
N GLY A 114 8.33 1.61 10.30
CA GLY A 114 9.29 1.89 9.24
C GLY A 114 10.63 1.15 9.37
N LYS A 115 10.74 0.17 10.32
CA LYS A 115 12.00 -0.52 10.65
C LYS A 115 12.01 -2.01 10.26
N SER A 116 10.87 -2.56 9.77
CA SER A 116 10.76 -3.97 9.41
C SER A 116 11.73 -4.31 8.28
N LYS A 117 12.67 -5.23 8.52
CA LYS A 117 13.74 -5.55 7.56
C LYS A 117 13.21 -6.07 6.24
N ASN A 118 12.18 -6.93 6.25
CA ASN A 118 11.53 -7.43 5.03
C ASN A 118 10.94 -6.30 4.17
N ILE A 119 10.34 -5.26 4.77
CA ILE A 119 9.84 -4.07 4.05
C ILE A 119 11.03 -3.25 3.51
N LEU A 120 12.08 -3.06 4.30
CA LEU A 120 13.26 -2.33 3.86
C LEU A 120 13.99 -3.05 2.73
N ASN A 121 14.11 -4.37 2.77
CA ASN A 121 14.70 -5.17 1.70
C ASN A 121 13.87 -5.10 0.42
N LEU A 122 12.54 -5.21 0.53
CA LEU A 122 11.60 -5.02 -0.58
C LEU A 122 11.81 -3.66 -1.26
N ILE A 123 11.88 -2.57 -0.48
CA ILE A 123 12.09 -1.21 -1.01
C ILE A 123 13.47 -1.08 -1.67
N LYS A 124 14.52 -1.62 -1.06
CA LYS A 124 15.87 -1.61 -1.65
C LYS A 124 15.89 -2.32 -3.00
N TYR A 125 15.30 -3.51 -3.08
CA TYR A 125 15.19 -4.25 -4.33
C TYR A 125 14.42 -3.46 -5.40
N ALA A 126 13.29 -2.87 -5.03
CA ALA A 126 12.51 -2.02 -5.94
C ALA A 126 13.33 -0.82 -6.44
N ASN A 127 14.12 -0.17 -5.57
CA ASN A 127 14.99 0.94 -5.95
C ASN A 127 16.08 0.52 -6.94
N GLN A 128 16.71 -0.65 -6.74
CA GLN A 128 17.72 -1.20 -7.65
C GLN A 128 17.14 -1.46 -9.05
N ASN A 129 15.87 -1.85 -9.11
CA ASN A 129 15.17 -2.17 -10.36
C ASN A 129 14.32 -1.00 -10.91
N LYS A 130 14.48 0.22 -10.37
CA LYS A 130 13.79 1.45 -10.82
C LYS A 130 12.25 1.32 -10.78
N ILE A 131 11.74 0.60 -9.79
CA ILE A 131 10.31 0.46 -9.52
C ILE A 131 9.86 1.58 -8.60
N ASP A 132 8.73 2.21 -8.91
CA ASP A 132 8.13 3.26 -8.08
C ASP A 132 7.74 2.72 -6.70
N VAL A 133 8.10 3.44 -5.64
CA VAL A 133 7.81 3.06 -4.25
C VAL A 133 6.93 4.11 -3.59
N ILE A 134 5.84 3.66 -2.98
CA ILE A 134 4.99 4.43 -2.08
C ILE A 134 5.11 3.81 -0.68
N LEU A 135 5.46 4.62 0.31
CA LEU A 135 5.59 4.17 1.69
C LEU A 135 4.63 4.93 2.60
N PHE A 136 3.73 4.19 3.24
CA PHE A 136 2.94 4.66 4.36
C PHE A 136 3.62 4.19 5.65
N GLN A 137 4.01 5.14 6.49
CA GLN A 137 4.70 4.89 7.75
C GLN A 137 3.93 5.53 8.91
N GLY A 138 3.85 4.83 10.04
CA GLY A 138 3.19 5.33 11.23
C GLY A 138 4.05 6.30 12.02
N PHE A 139 5.25 5.86 12.35
CA PHE A 139 6.17 6.61 13.23
C PHE A 139 7.63 6.35 12.90
N GLY A 140 8.51 7.04 13.62
CA GLY A 140 9.96 6.97 13.40
C GLY A 140 10.41 7.76 12.16
N SER A 141 11.70 7.75 11.92
CA SER A 141 12.32 8.39 10.76
C SER A 141 12.35 7.45 9.58
N LYS A 142 12.21 7.99 8.37
CA LYS A 142 12.45 7.20 7.15
C LYS A 142 13.90 6.72 7.12
N ALA A 143 14.11 5.44 6.81
CA ALA A 143 15.46 4.90 6.70
C ALA A 143 16.28 5.65 5.63
N LYS A 144 17.55 5.98 5.94
CA LYS A 144 18.39 6.83 5.09
C LYS A 144 18.70 6.22 3.73
N ASN A 145 18.72 4.89 3.62
CA ASN A 145 19.18 4.14 2.46
C ASN A 145 18.03 3.65 1.55
N ILE A 146 16.83 4.21 1.68
CA ILE A 146 15.69 3.92 0.81
C ILE A 146 15.20 5.18 0.10
N LYS A 147 14.80 5.00 -1.17
CA LYS A 147 14.15 6.04 -1.96
C LYS A 147 12.67 5.72 -2.09
N THR A 148 11.83 6.74 -2.01
CA THR A 148 10.39 6.62 -2.20
C THR A 148 9.92 7.70 -3.15
N LYS A 149 9.03 7.38 -4.06
CA LYS A 149 8.39 8.37 -4.92
C LYS A 149 7.40 9.20 -4.10
N PHE A 150 6.67 8.53 -3.20
CA PHE A 150 5.81 9.17 -2.23
C PHE A 150 6.02 8.57 -0.84
N TYR A 151 5.93 9.42 0.18
CA TYR A 151 6.13 9.07 1.57
C TYR A 151 5.13 9.79 2.46
N ILE A 152 4.30 9.03 3.16
CA ILE A 152 3.42 9.54 4.21
C ILE A 152 3.92 9.02 5.55
N ASN A 153 4.15 9.93 6.51
CA ASN A 153 4.43 9.58 7.89
C ASN A 153 3.36 10.21 8.79
N LEU A 154 2.60 9.36 9.47
CA LEU A 154 1.50 9.81 10.34
C LEU A 154 2.00 10.44 11.64
N LYS A 155 3.26 10.20 12.03
CA LYS A 155 3.89 10.66 13.27
C LYS A 155 3.11 10.24 14.52
N HIS A 156 2.56 9.02 14.51
CA HIS A 156 1.74 8.48 15.59
C HIS A 156 2.21 7.07 15.99
N GLU A 157 2.61 6.89 17.26
CA GLU A 157 3.28 5.66 17.73
C GLU A 157 2.34 4.50 18.07
N ASN A 158 1.03 4.72 18.14
CA ASN A 158 0.08 3.65 18.42
C ASN A 158 -0.21 2.85 17.15
N TYR A 159 0.08 1.54 17.18
CA TYR A 159 -0.10 0.64 16.05
C TYR A 159 -1.55 0.59 15.56
N GLY A 160 -2.53 0.41 16.46
CA GLY A 160 -3.95 0.33 16.08
C GLY A 160 -4.43 1.59 15.37
N ILE A 161 -4.15 2.78 15.95
CA ILE A 161 -4.52 4.06 15.31
C ILE A 161 -3.84 4.21 13.95
N THR A 162 -2.57 3.81 13.85
CA THR A 162 -1.84 3.86 12.59
C THR A 162 -2.47 2.98 11.52
N GLU A 163 -2.84 1.76 11.86
CA GLU A 163 -3.45 0.78 10.95
C GLU A 163 -4.88 1.19 10.57
N ASP A 164 -5.65 1.74 11.50
CA ASP A 164 -6.97 2.32 11.20
C ASP A 164 -6.86 3.48 10.21
N ILE A 165 -5.83 4.35 10.36
CA ILE A 165 -5.60 5.45 9.42
C ILE A 165 -5.14 4.94 8.06
N PHE A 166 -4.28 3.92 8.00
CA PHE A 166 -3.90 3.29 6.74
C PHE A 166 -5.13 2.73 6.03
N SER A 167 -6.01 2.02 6.74
CA SER A 167 -7.28 1.49 6.20
C SER A 167 -8.18 2.61 5.70
N SER A 168 -8.40 3.63 6.51
CA SER A 168 -9.22 4.79 6.13
C SER A 168 -8.67 5.49 4.88
N THR A 169 -7.36 5.70 4.84
CA THR A 169 -6.68 6.34 3.70
C THR A 169 -6.82 5.51 2.42
N MET A 170 -6.68 4.20 2.52
CA MET A 170 -6.88 3.27 1.41
C MET A 170 -8.31 3.34 0.87
N HIS A 171 -9.31 3.37 1.75
CA HIS A 171 -10.71 3.54 1.34
C HIS A 171 -10.94 4.86 0.62
N VAL A 172 -10.39 5.96 1.12
CA VAL A 172 -10.49 7.28 0.45
C VAL A 172 -9.93 7.21 -0.97
N MET A 173 -8.76 6.59 -1.17
CA MET A 173 -8.15 6.44 -2.48
C MET A 173 -9.02 5.59 -3.43
N SER A 174 -9.51 4.44 -2.96
CA SER A 174 -10.35 3.57 -3.79
C SER A 174 -11.68 4.24 -4.14
N GLN A 175 -12.33 4.89 -3.19
CA GLN A 175 -13.59 5.60 -3.40
C GLN A 175 -13.43 6.82 -4.33
N TYR A 176 -12.35 7.58 -4.21
CA TYR A 176 -12.06 8.67 -5.12
C TYR A 176 -11.97 8.21 -6.59
N ILE A 177 -11.30 7.08 -6.84
CA ILE A 177 -11.22 6.52 -8.20
C ILE A 177 -12.60 6.01 -8.64
N ARG A 178 -13.33 5.33 -7.77
CA ARG A 178 -14.70 4.82 -8.06
C ARG A 178 -15.66 5.95 -8.40
N ALA A 179 -15.60 7.07 -7.68
CA ALA A 179 -16.44 8.25 -7.88
C ALA A 179 -16.36 8.83 -9.30
N GLN A 180 -15.23 8.66 -9.97
CA GLN A 180 -15.06 9.14 -11.35
C GLN A 180 -15.87 8.32 -12.37
N TYR A 181 -16.38 7.15 -11.99
CA TYR A 181 -17.07 6.19 -12.87
C TYR A 181 -18.50 5.88 -12.45
N THR A 182 -18.93 6.33 -11.27
CA THR A 182 -20.29 6.12 -10.75
C THR A 182 -21.09 7.42 -10.79
N ALA A 183 -22.42 7.32 -11.04
CA ALA A 183 -23.29 8.47 -10.90
C ALA A 183 -23.26 9.02 -9.46
N LYS A 184 -23.35 10.35 -9.30
CA LYS A 184 -23.13 11.09 -8.03
C LYS A 184 -23.89 10.55 -6.80
N ASN A 185 -24.93 9.74 -6.96
CA ASN A 185 -25.78 9.24 -5.88
C ASN A 185 -25.50 7.79 -5.45
N GLN A 186 -24.42 7.14 -5.92
CA GLN A 186 -24.14 5.72 -5.65
C GLN A 186 -22.85 5.48 -4.84
N ILE A 187 -22.27 6.51 -4.22
CA ILE A 187 -20.93 6.42 -3.62
C ILE A 187 -20.97 6.35 -2.08
N LEU A 188 -22.13 6.52 -1.48
CA LEU A 188 -22.32 6.41 -0.02
C LEU A 188 -23.22 5.25 0.33
#